data_d40a42e1782595373b1952eb31c5ede0
#
_entry.id   d40a42e1782595373b1952eb31c5ede0
#
_cell.length_a   1.000
_cell.length_b   1.000
_cell.length_c   1.000
_cell.angle_alpha   90.00
_cell.angle_beta   90.00
_cell.angle_gamma   90.00
#
_symmetry.space_group_name_H-M   'P 1'
#
loop_
_entity.id
_entity.type
_entity.pdbx_description
1 polymer ?
#
loop_
_entity_poly.entity_id
_entity_poly.type
_entity_poly.pdbx_seq_one_letter_code
_entity_poly.pdbx_strand_id
1 'polypeptide(L)'
;MDDSESSKPSLLERLSALLLREPEDREQLVELLHSAYERNLLDADALAMMEGVMQVSERQVREIMIPRAQMDVIDIGEPPEKFIPFVIETAHSRFPVIDGDKDNIIGILLAKDLLRYYAGEELDVRDMLRPAVFVPESKRLNV
;
A
#
# COMPACT_ATOMS: atom_id res chain seq x y z
N MET A 1 24.07 -44.39 -26.37
CA MET A 1 23.17 -45.28 -25.59
C MET A 1 22.76 -44.46 -24.41
N ASP A 2 21.60 -43.89 -24.56
CA ASP A 2 21.05 -42.91 -23.63
C ASP A 2 19.85 -43.57 -22.97
N ASP A 3 20.01 -44.04 -21.75
CA ASP A 3 18.92 -44.56 -20.93
C ASP A 3 18.44 -43.47 -19.97
N SER A 4 17.55 -42.63 -20.50
CA SER A 4 16.72 -41.77 -19.66
C SER A 4 15.59 -42.62 -19.08
N GLU A 5 15.86 -43.28 -17.95
CA GLU A 5 14.81 -43.85 -17.09
C GLU A 5 13.95 -42.73 -16.52
N SER A 6 12.87 -42.47 -17.18
CA SER A 6 11.73 -41.75 -16.62
C SER A 6 11.17 -42.56 -15.44
N SER A 7 11.66 -42.27 -14.26
CA SER A 7 11.20 -42.82 -12.99
C SER A 7 9.72 -42.48 -12.81
N LYS A 8 8.84 -43.44 -13.04
CA LYS A 8 7.41 -43.29 -12.70
C LYS A 8 7.30 -43.14 -11.19
N PRO A 9 6.58 -42.11 -10.68
CA PRO A 9 6.42 -41.91 -9.26
C PRO A 9 5.86 -43.17 -8.58
N SER A 10 6.46 -43.56 -7.46
CA SER A 10 6.06 -44.75 -6.71
C SER A 10 4.62 -44.66 -6.25
N LEU A 11 3.96 -45.81 -6.03
CA LEU A 11 2.58 -45.83 -5.45
C LEU A 11 2.47 -45.07 -4.12
N LEU A 12 3.56 -45.05 -3.33
CA LEU A 12 3.65 -44.28 -2.11
C LEU A 12 3.70 -42.76 -2.37
N GLU A 13 4.42 -42.31 -3.39
CA GLU A 13 4.44 -40.89 -3.79
C GLU A 13 3.08 -40.45 -4.37
N ARG A 14 2.40 -41.33 -5.11
CA ARG A 14 1.03 -41.07 -5.57
C ARG A 14 0.01 -41.02 -4.43
N LEU A 15 0.16 -41.87 -3.43
CA LEU A 15 -0.69 -41.88 -2.22
C LEU A 15 -0.37 -40.68 -1.33
N SER A 16 0.89 -40.31 -1.19
CA SER A 16 1.26 -39.11 -0.41
C SER A 16 0.81 -37.81 -1.12
N ALA A 17 0.88 -37.75 -2.44
CA ALA A 17 0.34 -36.61 -3.20
C ALA A 17 -1.20 -36.52 -3.12
N LEU A 18 -1.89 -37.66 -2.97
CA LEU A 18 -3.34 -37.70 -2.73
C LEU A 18 -3.73 -37.32 -1.31
N LEU A 19 -2.84 -37.52 -0.35
CA LEU A 19 -3.00 -37.15 1.08
C LEU A 19 -2.53 -35.72 1.38
N LEU A 20 -1.54 -35.22 0.63
CA LEU A 20 -1.08 -33.85 0.63
C LEU A 20 -1.76 -33.12 -0.55
N ARG A 21 -3.04 -32.79 -0.39
CA ARG A 21 -3.70 -31.89 -1.34
C ARG A 21 -2.97 -30.55 -1.30
N GLU A 22 -2.11 -30.34 -2.28
CA GLU A 22 -1.58 -29.01 -2.55
C GLU A 22 -2.74 -28.10 -2.93
N PRO A 23 -2.84 -26.88 -2.37
CA PRO A 23 -3.90 -25.96 -2.71
C PRO A 23 -3.75 -25.57 -4.20
N GLU A 24 -4.80 -25.80 -4.98
CA GLU A 24 -4.84 -25.52 -6.42
C GLU A 24 -5.32 -24.08 -6.69
N ASP A 25 -6.01 -23.48 -5.74
CA ASP A 25 -6.52 -22.13 -5.82
C ASP A 25 -6.36 -21.39 -4.48
N ARG A 26 -6.73 -20.11 -4.51
CA ARG A 26 -6.61 -19.23 -3.34
C ARG A 26 -7.55 -19.60 -2.21
N GLU A 27 -8.73 -20.06 -2.53
CA GLU A 27 -9.75 -20.45 -1.56
C GLU A 27 -9.27 -21.65 -0.74
N GLN A 28 -8.69 -22.64 -1.39
CA GLN A 28 -8.05 -23.79 -0.73
C GLN A 28 -6.84 -23.39 0.11
N LEU A 29 -6.09 -22.37 -0.30
CA LEU A 29 -4.99 -21.84 0.51
C LEU A 29 -5.52 -21.18 1.80
N VAL A 30 -6.61 -20.44 1.73
CA VAL A 30 -7.26 -19.85 2.92
C VAL A 30 -7.79 -20.97 3.84
N GLU A 31 -8.42 -21.99 3.31
CA GLU A 31 -8.87 -23.16 4.10
C GLU A 31 -7.70 -23.85 4.80
N LEU A 32 -6.55 -23.96 4.14
CA LEU A 32 -5.34 -24.53 4.73
C LEU A 32 -4.83 -23.69 5.91
N LEU A 33 -4.85 -22.37 5.79
CA LEU A 33 -4.49 -21.46 6.89
C LEU A 33 -5.44 -21.59 8.07
N HIS A 34 -6.74 -21.67 7.83
CA HIS A 34 -7.74 -21.92 8.88
C HIS A 34 -7.54 -23.26 9.56
N SER A 35 -7.29 -24.32 8.82
CA SER A 35 -6.97 -25.64 9.38
C SER A 35 -5.69 -25.60 10.24
N ALA A 36 -4.69 -24.84 9.84
CA ALA A 36 -3.47 -24.66 10.65
C ALA A 36 -3.77 -23.92 11.97
N TYR A 37 -4.66 -22.92 11.94
CA TYR A 37 -5.11 -22.22 13.14
C TYR A 37 -5.88 -23.15 14.09
N GLU A 38 -6.83 -23.95 13.59
CA GLU A 38 -7.60 -24.92 14.39
C GLU A 38 -6.70 -25.96 15.06
N ARG A 39 -5.56 -26.30 14.43
CA ARG A 39 -4.54 -27.20 14.95
C ARG A 39 -3.52 -26.53 15.86
N ASN A 40 -3.72 -25.26 16.22
CA ASN A 40 -2.79 -24.45 17.05
C ASN A 40 -1.38 -24.30 16.46
N LEU A 41 -1.22 -24.36 15.13
CA LEU A 41 0.02 -24.08 14.44
C LEU A 41 0.20 -22.58 14.14
N LEU A 42 -0.89 -21.83 14.15
CA LEU A 42 -0.97 -20.37 14.02
C LEU A 42 -1.81 -19.81 15.15
N ASP A 43 -1.49 -18.62 15.62
CA ASP A 43 -2.39 -17.84 16.46
C ASP A 43 -3.36 -16.98 15.62
N ALA A 44 -4.36 -16.40 16.27
CA ALA A 44 -5.37 -15.61 15.60
C ALA A 44 -4.81 -14.37 14.88
N ASP A 45 -3.81 -13.73 15.46
CA ASP A 45 -3.19 -12.53 14.89
C ASP A 45 -2.39 -12.88 13.63
N ALA A 46 -1.64 -13.99 13.66
CA ALA A 46 -0.90 -14.47 12.49
C ALA A 46 -1.85 -14.84 11.34
N LEU A 47 -2.95 -15.53 11.63
CA LEU A 47 -3.97 -15.86 10.63
C LEU A 47 -4.54 -14.58 10.00
N ALA A 48 -4.97 -13.61 10.81
CA ALA A 48 -5.55 -12.35 10.34
C ALA A 48 -4.56 -11.55 9.47
N MET A 49 -3.26 -11.53 9.86
CA MET A 49 -2.22 -10.88 9.06
C MET A 49 -2.02 -11.56 7.70
N MET A 50 -2.00 -12.89 7.65
CA MET A 50 -1.84 -13.64 6.39
C MET A 50 -3.03 -13.43 5.46
N GLU A 51 -4.25 -13.47 5.98
CA GLU A 51 -5.47 -13.14 5.22
C GLU A 51 -5.43 -11.69 4.70
N GLY A 52 -4.99 -10.75 5.52
CA GLY A 52 -4.82 -9.35 5.13
C GLY A 52 -3.84 -9.19 3.96
N VAL A 53 -2.70 -9.85 3.99
CA VAL A 53 -1.72 -9.84 2.88
C VAL A 53 -2.34 -10.38 1.60
N MET A 54 -3.10 -11.47 1.68
CA MET A 54 -3.78 -12.04 0.52
C MET A 54 -4.82 -11.07 -0.06
N GLN A 55 -5.57 -10.35 0.79
CA GLN A 55 -6.57 -9.37 0.35
C GLN A 55 -5.95 -8.15 -0.33
N VAL A 56 -4.79 -7.68 0.14
CA VAL A 56 -4.11 -6.50 -0.44
C VAL A 56 -3.86 -6.67 -1.94
N SER A 57 -3.53 -7.87 -2.38
CA SER A 57 -3.25 -8.14 -3.81
C SER A 57 -4.44 -7.90 -4.75
N GLU A 58 -5.66 -7.91 -4.22
CA GLU A 58 -6.89 -7.70 -4.99
C GLU A 58 -7.47 -6.30 -4.85
N ARG A 59 -7.08 -5.58 -3.79
CA ARG A 59 -7.61 -4.24 -3.53
C ARG A 59 -7.14 -3.23 -4.56
N GLN A 60 -8.05 -2.30 -4.86
CA GLN A 60 -7.79 -1.16 -5.73
C GLN A 60 -7.52 0.10 -4.91
N VAL A 61 -6.83 1.06 -5.51
CA VAL A 61 -6.54 2.36 -4.89
C VAL A 61 -7.80 3.02 -4.36
N ARG A 62 -8.92 2.98 -5.11
CA ARG A 62 -10.21 3.57 -4.71
C ARG A 62 -10.74 3.09 -3.36
N GLU A 63 -10.37 1.87 -2.95
CA GLU A 63 -10.88 1.27 -1.71
C GLU A 63 -10.17 1.78 -0.46
N ILE A 64 -8.98 2.39 -0.62
CA ILE A 64 -8.16 2.89 0.49
C ILE A 64 -7.80 4.37 0.37
N MET A 65 -8.04 5.01 -0.78
CA MET A 65 -7.70 6.41 -1.00
C MET A 65 -8.61 7.35 -0.17
N ILE A 66 -8.08 8.53 0.12
CA ILE A 66 -8.89 9.65 0.55
C ILE A 66 -9.44 10.33 -0.72
N PRO A 67 -10.78 10.45 -0.87
CA PRO A 67 -11.38 11.13 -2.02
C PRO A 67 -10.85 12.56 -2.14
N ARG A 68 -10.68 13.04 -3.38
CA ARG A 68 -10.14 14.37 -3.68
C ARG A 68 -10.82 15.50 -2.90
N ALA A 69 -12.15 15.45 -2.78
CA ALA A 69 -12.92 16.44 -2.05
C ALA A 69 -12.52 16.53 -0.56
N GLN A 70 -12.05 15.42 0.03
CA GLN A 70 -11.67 15.32 1.45
C GLN A 70 -10.17 15.47 1.69
N MET A 71 -9.36 15.64 0.62
CA MET A 71 -7.92 15.83 0.78
C MET A 71 -7.61 17.16 1.48
N ASP A 72 -6.72 17.10 2.46
CA ASP A 72 -6.06 18.26 3.02
C ASP A 72 -4.94 18.70 2.08
N VAL A 73 -5.06 19.90 1.54
CA VAL A 73 -4.15 20.45 0.53
C VAL A 73 -3.63 21.82 0.95
N ILE A 74 -2.50 22.23 0.38
CA ILE A 74 -1.95 23.57 0.53
C ILE A 74 -2.09 24.27 -0.82
N ASP A 75 -2.63 25.48 -0.83
CA ASP A 75 -2.64 26.33 -2.03
C ASP A 75 -1.33 27.12 -2.11
N ILE A 76 -0.63 27.01 -3.25
CA ILE A 76 0.63 27.71 -3.49
C ILE A 76 0.48 29.24 -3.46
N GLY A 77 -0.73 29.74 -3.71
CA GLY A 77 -1.06 31.17 -3.64
C GLY A 77 -1.17 31.72 -2.22
N GLU A 78 -1.23 30.85 -1.21
CA GLU A 78 -1.32 31.28 0.17
C GLU A 78 0.08 31.44 0.80
N PRO A 79 0.29 32.50 1.63
CA PRO A 79 1.56 32.69 2.30
C PRO A 79 1.76 31.67 3.43
N PRO A 80 3.02 31.36 3.81
CA PRO A 80 3.32 30.36 4.85
C PRO A 80 2.59 30.59 6.17
N GLU A 81 2.45 31.84 6.59
CA GLU A 81 1.78 32.20 7.84
C GLU A 81 0.33 31.74 7.90
N LYS A 82 -0.29 31.53 6.74
CA LYS A 82 -1.68 31.11 6.63
C LYS A 82 -1.82 29.59 6.66
N PHE A 83 -0.96 28.86 5.96
CA PHE A 83 -1.09 27.40 5.87
C PHE A 83 -0.30 26.64 6.96
N ILE A 84 0.75 27.20 7.55
CA ILE A 84 1.53 26.52 8.61
C ILE A 84 0.67 26.13 9.81
N PRO A 85 -0.23 26.97 10.34
CA PRO A 85 -1.13 26.56 11.43
C PRO A 85 -1.98 25.35 11.07
N PHE A 86 -2.48 25.29 9.83
CA PHE A 86 -3.25 24.16 9.31
C PHE A 86 -2.41 22.87 9.23
N VAL A 87 -1.15 22.97 8.78
CA VAL A 87 -0.23 21.83 8.74
C VAL A 87 0.03 21.28 10.14
N ILE A 88 0.16 22.16 11.12
CA ILE A 88 0.37 21.77 12.53
C ILE A 88 -0.87 21.07 13.09
N GLU A 89 -2.06 21.63 12.83
CA GLU A 89 -3.33 21.10 13.32
C GLU A 89 -3.65 19.71 12.74
N THR A 90 -3.48 19.55 11.43
CA THR A 90 -3.77 18.28 10.75
C THR A 90 -2.70 17.22 10.96
N ALA A 91 -1.47 17.63 11.31
CA ALA A 91 -0.33 16.77 11.65
C ALA A 91 0.05 15.72 10.59
N HIS A 92 -0.29 15.95 9.33
CA HIS A 92 0.15 15.09 8.23
C HIS A 92 1.62 15.34 7.89
N SER A 93 2.31 14.30 7.46
CA SER A 93 3.72 14.40 7.03
C SER A 93 3.89 14.93 5.61
N ARG A 94 2.86 14.80 4.76
CA ARG A 94 2.88 15.13 3.33
C ARG A 94 1.59 15.79 2.94
N PHE A 95 1.69 16.88 2.18
CA PHE A 95 0.55 17.63 1.69
C PHE A 95 0.62 17.75 0.17
N PRO A 96 -0.43 17.38 -0.55
CA PRO A 96 -0.58 17.81 -1.94
C PRO A 96 -0.64 19.32 -2.01
N VAL A 97 0.08 19.93 -2.95
CA VAL A 97 0.05 21.37 -3.21
C VAL A 97 -0.70 21.62 -4.49
N ILE A 98 -1.66 22.52 -4.42
CA ILE A 98 -2.51 22.93 -5.54
C ILE A 98 -2.15 24.33 -5.99
N ASP A 99 -2.55 24.65 -7.24
CA ASP A 99 -2.55 26.00 -7.76
C ASP A 99 -4.00 26.41 -8.08
N GLY A 100 -4.71 26.92 -7.08
CA GLY A 100 -6.08 27.41 -7.13
C GLY A 100 -7.18 26.33 -7.09
N ASP A 101 -6.97 25.14 -7.61
CA ASP A 101 -7.96 24.07 -7.68
C ASP A 101 -7.38 22.71 -7.26
N LYS A 102 -8.18 21.89 -6.58
CA LYS A 102 -7.79 20.51 -6.21
C LYS A 102 -7.55 19.59 -7.41
N ASP A 103 -7.98 19.95 -8.59
CA ASP A 103 -7.66 19.25 -9.83
C ASP A 103 -6.29 19.64 -10.40
N ASN A 104 -5.71 20.73 -9.92
CA ASN A 104 -4.41 21.22 -10.33
C ASN A 104 -3.34 20.97 -9.25
N ILE A 105 -2.95 19.73 -9.08
CA ILE A 105 -1.86 19.33 -8.16
C ILE A 105 -0.53 19.60 -8.83
N ILE A 106 0.31 20.44 -8.20
CA ILE A 106 1.62 20.84 -8.73
C ILE A 106 2.79 20.10 -8.06
N GLY A 107 2.55 19.40 -6.96
CA GLY A 107 3.56 18.63 -6.26
C GLY A 107 3.15 18.24 -4.85
N ILE A 108 4.11 17.68 -4.10
CA ILE A 108 3.94 17.25 -2.71
C ILE A 108 4.92 18.02 -1.84
N LEU A 109 4.41 18.68 -0.80
CA LEU A 109 5.21 19.33 0.23
C LEU A 109 5.38 18.40 1.44
N LEU A 110 6.60 18.27 1.93
CA LEU A 110 6.88 17.58 3.18
C LEU A 110 6.77 18.57 4.35
N ALA A 111 5.96 18.25 5.35
CA ALA A 111 5.79 19.11 6.53
C ALA A 111 7.12 19.43 7.21
N LYS A 112 8.06 18.49 7.26
CA LYS A 112 9.39 18.70 7.84
C LYS A 112 10.21 19.79 7.15
N ASP A 113 10.00 20.03 5.85
CA ASP A 113 10.74 21.03 5.11
C ASP A 113 10.34 22.47 5.54
N LEU A 114 9.14 22.62 6.16
CA LEU A 114 8.69 23.88 6.74
C LEU A 114 9.49 24.32 7.98
N LEU A 115 10.28 23.43 8.57
CA LEU A 115 11.18 23.81 9.68
C LEU A 115 12.21 24.86 9.26
N ARG A 116 12.56 24.94 7.98
CA ARG A 116 13.45 25.96 7.42
C ARG A 116 12.89 27.38 7.59
N TYR A 117 11.58 27.52 7.56
CA TYR A 117 10.91 28.79 7.83
C TYR A 117 11.21 29.31 9.23
N TYR A 118 11.20 28.45 10.23
CA TYR A 118 11.54 28.82 11.60
C TYR A 118 13.04 29.05 11.82
N ALA A 119 13.86 28.53 10.91
CA ALA A 119 15.31 28.82 10.89
C ALA A 119 15.64 30.18 10.25
N GLY A 120 14.63 30.93 9.78
CA GLY A 120 14.80 32.23 9.16
C GLY A 120 15.19 32.21 7.68
N GLU A 121 15.04 31.06 7.02
CA GLU A 121 15.21 30.97 5.56
C GLU A 121 13.96 31.49 4.86
N GLU A 122 14.14 32.21 3.75
CA GLU A 122 13.03 32.54 2.87
C GLU A 122 12.47 31.24 2.25
N LEU A 123 11.17 31.03 2.43
CA LEU A 123 10.46 29.84 1.93
C LEU A 123 9.93 30.10 0.52
N ASP A 124 10.59 29.58 -0.49
CA ASP A 124 9.94 29.32 -1.77
C ASP A 124 9.39 27.89 -1.78
N VAL A 125 8.07 27.76 -1.58
CA VAL A 125 7.39 26.46 -1.56
C VAL A 125 7.59 25.73 -2.88
N ARG A 126 7.66 26.42 -4.02
CA ARG A 126 7.84 25.79 -5.34
C ARG A 126 9.15 25.01 -5.42
N ASP A 127 10.22 25.52 -4.83
CA ASP A 127 11.53 24.88 -4.85
C ASP A 127 11.62 23.64 -3.94
N MET A 128 10.67 23.50 -3.01
CA MET A 128 10.61 22.38 -2.08
C MET A 128 9.69 21.25 -2.52
N LEU A 129 8.91 21.43 -3.58
CA LEU A 129 7.95 20.44 -4.03
C LEU A 129 8.65 19.18 -4.54
N ARG A 130 8.13 18.03 -4.09
CA ARG A 130 8.46 16.74 -4.67
C ARG A 130 7.48 16.42 -5.78
N PRO A 131 7.88 15.67 -6.83
CA PRO A 131 6.98 15.23 -7.87
C PRO A 131 5.81 14.42 -7.30
N ALA A 132 4.58 14.73 -7.73
CA ALA A 132 3.42 13.90 -7.45
C ALA A 132 3.34 12.74 -8.45
N VAL A 133 3.08 11.54 -7.96
CA VAL A 133 2.80 10.38 -8.80
C VAL A 133 1.30 10.20 -8.89
N PHE A 134 0.76 10.20 -10.12
CA PHE A 134 -0.65 10.02 -10.38
C PHE A 134 -0.91 8.59 -10.82
N VAL A 135 -1.90 7.95 -10.20
CA VAL A 135 -2.32 6.60 -10.55
C VAL A 135 -3.84 6.56 -10.73
N PRO A 136 -4.36 5.70 -11.63
CA PRO A 136 -5.79 5.48 -11.73
C PRO A 136 -6.35 4.92 -10.41
N GLU A 137 -7.55 5.33 -10.02
CA GLU A 137 -8.20 4.79 -8.82
C GLU A 137 -8.52 3.29 -8.92
N SER A 138 -8.60 2.76 -10.15
CA SER A 138 -8.80 1.33 -10.44
C SER A 138 -7.50 0.49 -10.36
N LYS A 139 -6.34 1.15 -10.18
CA LYS A 139 -5.07 0.42 -10.06
C LYS A 139 -5.09 -0.48 -8.83
N ARG A 140 -4.59 -1.73 -8.98
CA ARG A 140 -4.36 -2.64 -7.85
C ARG A 140 -3.18 -2.17 -7.01
N LEU A 141 -3.21 -2.50 -5.70
CA LEU A 141 -2.18 -2.04 -4.75
C LEU A 141 -0.85 -2.77 -4.88
N ASN A 142 -0.83 -3.93 -5.49
CA ASN A 142 0.34 -4.82 -5.58
C ASN A 142 1.13 -4.70 -6.90
N VAL A 143 0.88 -3.66 -7.70
CA VAL A 143 1.49 -3.47 -9.03
C VAL A 143 2.28 -2.18 -9.13
#